data_08aaef17ba3a1d071f45d3a11f49192b
#
_entry.id   08aaef17ba3a1d071f45d3a11f49192b
#
_cell.length_a   1.000
_cell.length_b   1.000
_cell.length_c   1.000
_cell.angle_alpha   90.00
_cell.angle_beta   90.00
_cell.angle_gamma   90.00
#
_symmetry.space_group_name_H-M   'P 1'
#
loop_
_entity.id
_entity.type
_entity.pdbx_description
1 polymer ?
#
loop_
_entity_poly.entity_id
_entity_poly.type
_entity_poly.pdbx_seq_one_letter_code
_entity_poly.pdbx_strand_id
1 'polypeptide(L)'
;MFNSQLPELSDLPTSRQLIRSTLIALGGAGALLVTVVLPSEYGIDPTGAGRILGLTEMGEIKMQLADEAAADLESEPQLNDIPLAEAASPPAVAVADRTDRKEITLEPGEGAEIKLRANKGVSITYSWSVSGGAVNYDTHGDPLVKRRGFYHGYGKGKASVGQKGTIITAFDGTHGWFWRNRSKQRVIITLQT
;
A
#
# COMPACT_ATOMS: atom_id res chain seq x y z
N MET A 1 9.98 -37.53 -38.29
CA MET A 1 8.89 -37.87 -39.22
C MET A 1 7.75 -36.89 -38.92
N PHE A 2 7.54 -35.92 -39.80
CA PHE A 2 6.37 -35.06 -39.70
C PHE A 2 5.18 -35.83 -40.24
N ASN A 3 4.08 -35.92 -39.45
CA ASN A 3 2.84 -36.52 -39.89
C ASN A 3 2.17 -35.60 -40.93
N SER A 4 2.40 -35.84 -42.18
CA SER A 4 1.95 -35.04 -43.32
C SER A 4 0.58 -35.46 -43.88
N GLN A 5 -0.16 -36.29 -43.15
CA GLN A 5 -1.54 -36.62 -43.55
C GLN A 5 -2.46 -35.47 -43.12
N LEU A 6 -3.06 -34.84 -44.12
CA LEU A 6 -4.13 -33.87 -43.86
C LEU A 6 -5.30 -34.61 -43.16
N PRO A 7 -5.89 -34.01 -42.10
CA PRO A 7 -7.04 -34.60 -41.46
C PRO A 7 -8.18 -34.77 -42.45
N GLU A 8 -8.85 -35.93 -42.40
CA GLU A 8 -10.02 -36.17 -43.24
C GLU A 8 -11.16 -35.23 -42.79
N LEU A 9 -12.03 -34.85 -43.73
CA LEU A 9 -13.17 -33.98 -43.46
C LEU A 9 -14.11 -34.55 -42.38
N SER A 10 -14.12 -35.88 -42.21
CA SER A 10 -14.86 -36.60 -41.18
C SER A 10 -14.29 -36.40 -39.76
N ASP A 11 -13.01 -36.04 -39.64
CA ASP A 11 -12.32 -35.82 -38.38
C ASP A 11 -12.50 -34.38 -37.87
N LEU A 12 -13.03 -33.49 -38.70
CA LEU A 12 -13.25 -32.10 -38.34
C LEU A 12 -14.54 -31.95 -37.51
N PRO A 13 -14.49 -31.17 -36.43
CA PRO A 13 -15.68 -30.93 -35.60
C PRO A 13 -16.76 -30.19 -36.41
N THR A 14 -17.99 -30.60 -36.26
CA THR A 14 -19.13 -29.93 -36.88
C THR A 14 -19.34 -28.52 -36.29
N SER A 15 -19.92 -27.60 -37.07
CA SER A 15 -20.25 -26.24 -36.59
C SER A 15 -21.05 -26.26 -35.31
N ARG A 16 -21.96 -27.22 -35.12
CA ARG A 16 -22.74 -27.38 -33.88
C ARG A 16 -21.87 -27.75 -32.68
N GLN A 17 -20.87 -28.61 -32.88
CA GLN A 17 -19.92 -28.99 -31.82
C GLN A 17 -19.04 -27.80 -31.43
N LEU A 18 -18.56 -27.04 -32.46
CA LEU A 18 -17.76 -25.83 -32.23
C LEU A 18 -18.54 -24.76 -31.42
N ILE A 19 -19.77 -24.47 -31.83
CA ILE A 19 -20.62 -23.51 -31.11
C ILE A 19 -20.87 -23.97 -29.69
N ARG A 20 -21.18 -25.27 -29.48
CA ARG A 20 -21.42 -25.81 -28.14
C ARG A 20 -20.17 -25.71 -27.24
N SER A 21 -19.00 -26.08 -27.76
CA SER A 21 -17.75 -25.99 -27.00
C SER A 21 -17.38 -24.52 -26.69
N THR A 22 -17.62 -23.60 -27.64
CA THR A 22 -17.40 -22.15 -27.40
C THR A 22 -18.33 -21.61 -26.32
N LEU A 23 -19.60 -21.97 -26.34
CA LEU A 23 -20.55 -21.55 -25.28
C LEU A 23 -20.18 -22.11 -23.90
N ILE A 24 -19.73 -23.37 -23.82
CA ILE A 24 -19.25 -23.96 -22.57
C ILE A 24 -17.99 -23.23 -22.08
N ALA A 25 -17.04 -22.94 -22.99
CA ALA A 25 -15.83 -22.21 -22.66
C ALA A 25 -16.13 -20.78 -22.17
N LEU A 26 -17.05 -20.07 -22.84
CA LEU A 26 -17.52 -18.75 -22.42
C LEU A 26 -18.17 -18.78 -21.04
N GLY A 27 -19.03 -19.76 -20.78
CA GLY A 27 -19.65 -19.94 -19.47
C GLY A 27 -18.61 -20.21 -18.36
N GLY A 28 -17.63 -21.08 -18.63
CA GLY A 28 -16.52 -21.37 -17.74
C GLY A 28 -15.64 -20.13 -17.47
N ALA A 29 -15.30 -19.39 -18.51
CA ALA A 29 -14.53 -18.15 -18.40
C ALA A 29 -15.29 -17.08 -17.59
N GLY A 30 -16.59 -16.91 -17.84
CA GLY A 30 -17.44 -16.00 -17.07
C GLY A 30 -17.54 -16.39 -15.59
N ALA A 31 -17.70 -17.68 -15.29
CA ALA A 31 -17.70 -18.17 -13.92
C ALA A 31 -16.37 -17.88 -13.22
N LEU A 32 -15.23 -18.18 -13.84
CA LEU A 32 -13.90 -17.89 -13.28
C LEU A 32 -13.67 -16.38 -13.11
N LEU A 33 -14.12 -15.55 -14.07
CA LEU A 33 -14.04 -14.11 -13.96
C LEU A 33 -14.74 -13.60 -12.69
N VAL A 34 -15.97 -14.06 -12.45
CA VAL A 34 -16.81 -13.56 -11.34
C VAL A 34 -16.39 -14.14 -9.99
N THR A 35 -15.96 -15.43 -9.95
CA THR A 35 -15.66 -16.10 -8.67
C THR A 35 -14.19 -15.98 -8.26
N VAL A 36 -13.28 -15.77 -9.19
CA VAL A 36 -11.82 -15.75 -8.91
C VAL A 36 -11.21 -14.40 -9.28
N VAL A 37 -11.32 -13.97 -10.54
CA VAL A 37 -10.59 -12.80 -11.03
C VAL A 37 -11.09 -11.50 -10.38
N LEU A 38 -12.39 -11.26 -10.37
CA LEU A 38 -12.94 -10.04 -9.75
C LEU A 38 -12.60 -9.95 -8.25
N PRO A 39 -12.74 -10.99 -7.44
CA PRO A 39 -12.31 -10.95 -6.04
C PRO A 39 -10.80 -10.73 -5.88
N SER A 40 -9.95 -11.43 -6.65
CA SER A 40 -8.50 -11.39 -6.46
C SER A 40 -7.83 -10.14 -7.01
N GLU A 41 -8.42 -9.49 -8.02
CA GLU A 41 -7.84 -8.29 -8.63
C GLU A 41 -8.46 -6.99 -8.11
N TYR A 42 -9.78 -7.00 -7.86
CA TYR A 42 -10.53 -5.79 -7.55
C TYR A 42 -11.25 -5.82 -6.18
N GLY A 43 -11.14 -6.91 -5.42
CA GLY A 43 -11.87 -7.06 -4.16
C GLY A 43 -13.40 -7.16 -4.33
N ILE A 44 -13.91 -7.33 -5.56
CA ILE A 44 -15.33 -7.39 -5.90
C ILE A 44 -15.79 -8.86 -5.85
N ASP A 45 -16.59 -9.22 -4.85
CA ASP A 45 -17.06 -10.59 -4.63
C ASP A 45 -18.59 -10.68 -4.61
N PRO A 46 -19.25 -10.72 -5.77
CA PRO A 46 -20.71 -10.82 -5.84
C PRO A 46 -21.25 -12.19 -5.43
N THR A 47 -20.42 -13.22 -5.44
CA THR A 47 -20.82 -14.61 -5.13
C THR A 47 -20.49 -15.03 -3.70
N GLY A 48 -19.61 -14.32 -3.01
CA GLY A 48 -19.07 -14.72 -1.71
C GLY A 48 -17.97 -15.79 -1.80
N ALA A 49 -17.68 -16.32 -3.00
CA ALA A 49 -16.63 -17.32 -3.20
C ALA A 49 -15.24 -16.76 -2.92
N GLY A 50 -14.99 -15.52 -3.29
CA GLY A 50 -13.72 -14.82 -3.05
C GLY A 50 -13.38 -14.70 -1.58
N ARG A 51 -14.36 -14.43 -0.72
CA ARG A 51 -14.17 -14.39 0.75
C ARG A 51 -13.82 -15.74 1.33
N ILE A 52 -14.50 -16.79 0.89
CA ILE A 52 -14.24 -18.17 1.36
C ILE A 52 -12.82 -18.61 0.98
N LEU A 53 -12.32 -18.18 -0.18
CA LEU A 53 -10.99 -18.49 -0.70
C LEU A 53 -9.90 -17.51 -0.27
N GLY A 54 -10.23 -16.44 0.48
CA GLY A 54 -9.28 -15.39 0.88
C GLY A 54 -8.82 -14.47 -0.26
N LEU A 55 -9.50 -14.52 -1.42
CA LEU A 55 -9.13 -13.74 -2.61
C LEU A 55 -9.56 -12.28 -2.52
N THR A 56 -10.63 -11.99 -1.81
CA THR A 56 -11.17 -10.63 -1.68
C THR A 56 -10.20 -9.70 -0.96
N GLU A 57 -9.56 -10.17 0.12
CA GLU A 57 -8.53 -9.40 0.85
C GLU A 57 -7.32 -9.10 -0.03
N MET A 58 -6.91 -10.06 -0.87
CA MET A 58 -5.82 -9.87 -1.84
C MET A 58 -6.17 -8.79 -2.85
N GLY A 59 -7.38 -8.78 -3.39
CA GLY A 59 -7.87 -7.77 -4.31
C GLY A 59 -7.92 -6.38 -3.68
N GLU A 60 -8.39 -6.28 -2.43
CA GLU A 60 -8.42 -5.02 -1.68
C GLU A 60 -7.01 -4.44 -1.49
N ILE A 61 -6.01 -5.28 -1.15
CA ILE A 61 -4.61 -4.87 -1.03
C ILE A 61 -4.05 -4.40 -2.38
N LYS A 62 -4.35 -5.11 -3.47
CA LYS A 62 -3.92 -4.70 -4.83
C LYS A 62 -4.50 -3.35 -5.24
N MET A 63 -5.78 -3.11 -4.98
CA MET A 63 -6.42 -1.83 -5.26
C MET A 63 -5.79 -0.69 -4.46
N GLN A 64 -5.53 -0.91 -3.16
CA GLN A 64 -4.84 0.09 -2.34
C GLN A 64 -3.44 0.42 -2.88
N LEU A 65 -2.67 -0.60 -3.27
CA LEU A 65 -1.34 -0.39 -3.87
C LEU A 65 -1.41 0.33 -5.23
N ALA A 66 -2.46 0.07 -6.02
CA ALA A 66 -2.68 0.76 -7.29
C ALA A 66 -3.06 2.23 -7.08
N ASP A 67 -3.92 2.52 -6.10
CA ASP A 67 -4.30 3.88 -5.73
C ASP A 67 -3.10 4.67 -5.17
N GLU A 68 -2.26 4.04 -4.34
CA GLU A 68 -1.00 4.62 -3.88
C GLU A 68 -0.07 4.92 -5.06
N ALA A 69 0.07 3.98 -6.00
CA ALA A 69 0.91 4.16 -7.18
C ALA A 69 0.37 5.26 -8.12
N ALA A 70 -0.95 5.37 -8.28
CA ALA A 70 -1.59 6.43 -9.07
C ALA A 70 -1.41 7.81 -8.41
N ALA A 71 -1.65 7.92 -7.10
CA ALA A 71 -1.37 9.14 -6.33
C ALA A 71 0.11 9.51 -6.40
N ASP A 72 0.98 8.50 -6.53
CA ASP A 72 2.41 8.67 -6.74
C ASP A 72 2.75 9.27 -8.12
N LEU A 73 1.98 9.03 -9.15
CA LEU A 73 2.19 9.58 -10.49
C LEU A 73 1.61 10.99 -10.67
N GLU A 74 0.52 11.32 -9.97
CA GLU A 74 -0.14 12.63 -10.09
C GLU A 74 0.53 13.76 -9.31
N SER A 75 1.45 13.43 -8.39
CA SER A 75 2.19 14.41 -7.62
C SER A 75 3.53 14.73 -8.30
N GLU A 76 3.53 15.50 -9.40
CA GLU A 76 4.75 16.18 -9.84
C GLU A 76 5.20 17.20 -8.77
N PRO A 77 6.51 17.30 -8.49
CA PRO A 77 6.99 18.21 -7.46
C PRO A 77 6.83 19.66 -7.92
N GLN A 78 5.78 20.34 -7.48
CA GLN A 78 5.80 21.81 -7.48
C GLN A 78 6.74 22.27 -6.36
N LEU A 79 7.95 22.62 -6.78
CA LEU A 79 8.88 23.45 -6.02
C LEU A 79 8.27 24.86 -5.95
N ASN A 80 7.45 25.15 -4.96
CA ASN A 80 7.19 26.53 -4.57
C ASN A 80 6.59 26.61 -3.16
N ASP A 81 7.30 27.41 -2.36
CA ASP A 81 6.85 28.15 -1.19
C ASP A 81 6.33 27.37 0.04
N ILE A 82 7.27 27.08 0.93
CA ILE A 82 6.96 26.87 2.34
C ILE A 82 6.97 28.26 3.01
N PRO A 83 5.82 28.79 3.48
CA PRO A 83 5.81 29.90 4.40
C PRO A 83 6.30 29.39 5.75
N LEU A 84 7.37 29.98 6.24
CA LEU A 84 7.88 29.82 7.61
C LEU A 84 6.83 30.40 8.57
N ALA A 85 5.89 29.57 9.04
CA ALA A 85 4.99 29.92 10.12
C ALA A 85 5.72 29.80 11.44
N GLU A 86 5.95 30.94 12.06
CA GLU A 86 6.48 31.15 13.42
C GLU A 86 5.58 30.42 14.44
N ALA A 87 6.15 29.43 15.14
CA ALA A 87 5.46 28.59 16.09
C ALA A 87 5.23 29.35 17.40
N ALA A 88 3.96 29.64 17.70
CA ALA A 88 3.53 29.95 19.04
C ALA A 88 3.65 28.70 19.94
N SER A 89 4.43 28.79 20.99
CA SER A 89 4.65 27.73 21.97
C SER A 89 3.37 27.44 22.78
N PRO A 90 2.87 26.21 22.81
CA PRO A 90 1.87 25.82 23.81
C PRO A 90 2.51 25.49 25.17
N PRO A 91 1.76 25.52 26.27
CA PRO A 91 2.29 25.36 27.62
C PRO A 91 2.87 23.98 27.86
N ALA A 92 4.00 23.96 28.55
CA ALA A 92 4.73 22.75 28.92
C ALA A 92 3.92 21.84 29.85
N VAL A 93 3.50 20.69 29.34
CA VAL A 93 3.15 19.54 30.17
C VAL A 93 4.43 18.73 30.33
N ALA A 94 4.82 18.43 31.56
CA ALA A 94 6.02 17.67 31.89
C ALA A 94 5.96 16.28 31.17
N VAL A 95 6.72 16.11 30.12
CA VAL A 95 6.89 14.86 29.39
C VAL A 95 8.16 14.21 29.92
N ALA A 96 8.06 12.97 30.39
CA ALA A 96 9.26 12.15 30.62
C ALA A 96 10.04 12.09 29.31
N ASP A 97 11.24 12.66 29.30
CA ASP A 97 12.11 12.78 28.14
C ASP A 97 12.66 11.38 27.83
N ARG A 98 11.89 10.61 27.05
CA ARG A 98 12.32 9.31 26.56
C ARG A 98 12.76 9.45 25.10
N THR A 99 14.03 9.30 24.87
CA THR A 99 14.61 9.33 23.53
C THR A 99 14.93 7.92 23.08
N ASP A 100 14.28 7.48 22.03
CA ASP A 100 14.55 6.20 21.37
C ASP A 100 15.18 6.43 19.99
N ARG A 101 16.22 5.65 19.66
CA ARG A 101 16.84 5.63 18.32
C ARG A 101 16.68 4.24 17.72
N LYS A 102 16.21 4.19 16.45
CA LYS A 102 16.10 2.95 15.68
C LYS A 102 16.70 3.11 14.29
N GLU A 103 17.36 2.06 13.84
CA GLU A 103 17.88 1.94 12.49
C GLU A 103 17.18 0.80 11.76
N ILE A 104 16.80 1.04 10.50
CA ILE A 104 16.14 0.07 9.62
C ILE A 104 16.88 0.08 8.29
N THR A 105 17.22 -1.09 7.80
CA THR A 105 17.76 -1.28 6.46
C THR A 105 16.65 -1.74 5.53
N LEU A 106 16.52 -1.12 4.36
CA LEU A 106 15.56 -1.49 3.32
C LEU A 106 16.29 -1.81 2.02
N GLU A 107 16.07 -3.00 1.49
CA GLU A 107 16.47 -3.37 0.14
C GLU A 107 15.59 -2.67 -0.92
N PRO A 108 15.98 -2.64 -2.20
CA PRO A 108 15.15 -2.08 -3.27
C PRO A 108 13.74 -2.69 -3.28
N GLY A 109 12.71 -1.83 -3.26
CA GLY A 109 11.30 -2.23 -3.22
C GLY A 109 10.75 -2.57 -1.84
N GLU A 110 11.59 -2.70 -0.81
CA GLU A 110 11.13 -2.97 0.55
C GLU A 110 10.47 -1.75 1.21
N GLY A 111 9.54 -2.06 2.12
CA GLY A 111 8.93 -1.09 3.03
C GLY A 111 8.99 -1.56 4.48
N ALA A 112 9.06 -0.62 5.41
CA ALA A 112 8.97 -0.90 6.84
C ALA A 112 8.16 0.17 7.55
N GLU A 113 7.57 -0.22 8.68
CA GLU A 113 6.75 0.63 9.51
C GLU A 113 7.24 0.58 10.96
N ILE A 114 7.26 1.76 11.60
CA ILE A 114 7.43 1.88 13.06
C ILE A 114 6.23 2.63 13.61
N LYS A 115 5.57 2.04 14.59
CA LYS A 115 4.45 2.66 15.30
C LYS A 115 4.67 2.70 16.80
N LEU A 116 4.23 3.79 17.41
CA LEU A 116 4.18 4.02 18.85
C LEU A 116 2.73 4.02 19.29
N ARG A 117 2.42 3.34 20.39
CA ARG A 117 1.10 3.42 21.01
C ARG A 117 1.03 4.67 21.87
N ALA A 118 0.03 5.50 21.65
CA ALA A 118 -0.19 6.74 22.40
C ALA A 118 -1.67 7.04 22.55
N ASN A 119 -2.00 7.77 23.62
CA ASN A 119 -3.34 8.32 23.84
C ASN A 119 -3.50 9.59 22.99
N LYS A 120 -4.74 10.01 22.78
CA LYS A 120 -5.07 11.27 22.10
C LYS A 120 -4.40 12.45 22.79
N GLY A 121 -3.84 13.38 22.00
CA GLY A 121 -3.24 14.63 22.48
C GLY A 121 -1.77 14.51 22.90
N VAL A 122 -1.16 13.32 22.82
CA VAL A 122 0.27 13.16 23.10
C VAL A 122 1.09 13.80 21.98
N SER A 123 2.11 14.57 22.38
CA SER A 123 3.07 15.19 21.45
C SER A 123 4.30 14.29 21.30
N ILE A 124 4.60 13.85 20.08
CA ILE A 124 5.73 13.00 19.74
C ILE A 124 6.65 13.78 18.80
N THR A 125 7.76 14.28 19.34
CA THR A 125 8.79 14.92 18.50
C THR A 125 9.65 13.87 17.87
N TYR A 126 9.98 14.03 16.58
CA TYR A 126 10.75 13.05 15.84
C TYR A 126 11.71 13.70 14.84
N SER A 127 12.73 12.94 14.51
CA SER A 127 13.56 13.18 13.33
C SER A 127 13.95 11.84 12.71
N TRP A 128 13.95 11.77 11.39
CA TRP A 128 14.53 10.64 10.70
C TRP A 128 15.36 11.10 9.50
N SER A 129 16.36 10.29 9.15
CA SER A 129 17.25 10.52 8.02
C SER A 129 17.50 9.22 7.28
N VAL A 130 17.85 9.34 5.99
CA VAL A 130 18.16 8.21 5.11
C VAL A 130 19.58 8.34 4.61
N SER A 131 20.33 7.25 4.65
CA SER A 131 21.63 7.12 3.99
C SER A 131 21.55 6.08 2.87
N GLY A 132 22.31 6.30 1.79
CA GLY A 132 22.34 5.42 0.62
C GLY A 132 21.28 5.71 -0.44
N GLY A 133 20.41 6.72 -0.25
CA GLY A 133 19.37 7.07 -1.22
C GLY A 133 18.25 7.90 -0.64
N ALA A 134 17.05 7.75 -1.22
CA ALA A 134 15.83 8.42 -0.79
C ALA A 134 14.67 7.42 -0.69
N VAL A 135 13.66 7.73 0.12
CA VAL A 135 12.49 6.88 0.35
C VAL A 135 11.19 7.67 0.15
N ASN A 136 10.12 6.97 -0.21
CA ASN A 136 8.78 7.49 -0.01
C ASN A 136 8.38 7.23 1.44
N TYR A 137 7.68 8.16 2.05
CA TYR A 137 7.21 8.00 3.43
C TYR A 137 5.76 8.40 3.60
N ASP A 138 5.14 7.82 4.61
CA ASP A 138 3.80 8.14 5.09
C ASP A 138 3.80 8.10 6.62
N THR A 139 3.43 9.22 7.23
CA THR A 139 3.29 9.36 8.69
C THR A 139 1.81 9.35 9.01
N HIS A 140 1.32 8.29 9.66
CA HIS A 140 -0.11 8.09 9.89
C HIS A 140 -0.42 7.41 11.23
N GLY A 141 -1.71 7.38 11.57
CA GLY A 141 -2.21 6.76 12.77
C GLY A 141 -3.36 5.80 12.52
N ASP A 142 -3.40 4.70 13.31
CA ASP A 142 -4.47 3.72 13.32
C ASP A 142 -5.16 3.68 14.69
N PRO A 143 -6.50 3.69 14.75
CA PRO A 143 -7.23 3.56 15.97
C PRO A 143 -7.13 2.14 16.54
N LEU A 144 -7.29 1.99 17.89
CA LEU A 144 -7.27 0.68 18.55
C LEU A 144 -8.32 -0.28 17.99
N VAL A 145 -9.48 0.24 17.62
CA VAL A 145 -10.53 -0.52 16.92
C VAL A 145 -10.43 -0.20 15.45
N LYS A 146 -9.92 -1.16 14.67
CA LYS A 146 -9.79 -1.01 13.23
C LYS A 146 -11.15 -0.75 12.59
N ARG A 147 -11.24 0.31 11.78
CA ARG A 147 -12.40 0.66 10.97
C ARG A 147 -12.02 0.51 9.51
N ARG A 148 -12.81 -0.21 8.75
CA ARG A 148 -12.59 -0.37 7.29
C ARG A 148 -12.55 1.00 6.62
N GLY A 149 -11.50 1.23 5.81
CA GLY A 149 -11.31 2.49 5.09
C GLY A 149 -10.91 3.69 5.95
N PHE A 150 -10.54 3.49 7.21
CA PHE A 150 -10.04 4.57 8.05
C PHE A 150 -8.56 4.84 7.74
N TYR A 151 -8.26 6.07 7.41
CA TYR A 151 -6.91 6.59 7.28
C TYR A 151 -6.82 7.96 7.96
N HIS A 152 -5.78 8.18 8.75
CA HIS A 152 -5.46 9.47 9.33
C HIS A 152 -3.98 9.79 9.16
N GLY A 153 -3.65 10.62 8.15
CA GLY A 153 -2.29 11.02 7.83
C GLY A 153 -1.85 12.25 8.62
N TYR A 154 -0.57 12.25 9.03
CA TYR A 154 0.13 13.40 9.59
C TYR A 154 1.08 14.05 8.59
N GLY A 155 1.46 13.32 7.54
CA GLY A 155 2.31 13.80 6.48
C GLY A 155 2.80 12.68 5.58
N LYS A 156 3.04 12.98 4.32
CA LYS A 156 3.61 12.04 3.34
C LYS A 156 4.53 12.76 2.38
N GLY A 157 5.44 12.02 1.76
CA GLY A 157 6.33 12.58 0.75
C GLY A 157 7.07 11.52 -0.04
N LYS A 158 7.66 11.95 -1.16
CA LYS A 158 8.39 11.10 -2.10
C LYS A 158 9.85 11.53 -2.16
N ALA A 159 10.71 10.56 -2.47
CA ALA A 159 12.14 10.76 -2.67
C ALA A 159 12.80 11.60 -1.55
N SER A 160 12.34 11.41 -0.31
CA SER A 160 12.80 12.17 0.85
C SER A 160 14.04 11.52 1.46
N VAL A 161 15.01 12.36 1.86
CA VAL A 161 16.25 11.94 2.53
C VAL A 161 16.18 12.12 4.05
N GLY A 162 15.09 12.68 4.57
CA GLY A 162 14.88 12.89 6.00
C GLY A 162 13.74 13.86 6.27
N GLN A 163 13.22 13.82 7.49
CA GLN A 163 12.22 14.75 7.99
C GLN A 163 12.33 14.89 9.50
N LYS A 164 11.93 16.04 10.01
CA LYS A 164 11.77 16.31 11.44
C LYS A 164 10.43 17.00 11.69
N GLY A 165 9.84 16.76 12.84
CA GLY A 165 8.56 17.38 13.18
C GLY A 165 8.02 16.89 14.50
N THR A 166 6.75 17.18 14.73
CA THR A 166 6.00 16.75 15.90
C THR A 166 4.64 16.20 15.45
N ILE A 167 4.30 14.99 15.89
CA ILE A 167 2.97 14.42 15.75
C ILE A 167 2.20 14.76 17.02
N ILE A 168 1.03 15.38 16.87
CA ILE A 168 0.04 15.46 17.95
C ILE A 168 -1.00 14.38 17.66
N THR A 169 -1.07 13.36 18.51
CA THR A 169 -1.94 12.19 18.28
C THR A 169 -3.41 12.58 18.29
N ALA A 170 -4.13 12.27 17.20
CA ALA A 170 -5.52 12.69 17.00
C ALA A 170 -6.53 11.82 17.78
N PHE A 171 -6.14 10.62 18.19
CA PHE A 171 -6.97 9.62 18.89
C PHE A 171 -6.10 8.64 19.67
N ASP A 172 -6.73 7.81 20.50
CA ASP A 172 -6.08 6.69 21.17
C ASP A 172 -5.80 5.58 20.15
N GLY A 173 -4.52 5.27 19.94
CA GLY A 173 -4.14 4.34 18.88
C GLY A 173 -2.65 4.10 18.75
N THR A 174 -2.25 3.69 17.56
CA THR A 174 -0.85 3.59 17.15
C THR A 174 -0.57 4.65 16.09
N HIS A 175 0.53 5.37 16.25
CA HIS A 175 0.93 6.49 15.38
C HIS A 175 2.38 6.30 15.00
N GLY A 176 2.75 6.59 13.74
CA GLY A 176 4.12 6.37 13.33
C GLY A 176 4.38 6.59 11.86
N TRP A 177 5.43 5.95 11.40
CA TRP A 177 6.03 6.21 10.11
C TRP A 177 6.12 4.91 9.33
N PHE A 178 5.70 4.99 8.07
CA PHE A 178 5.95 3.99 7.05
C PHE A 178 6.96 4.55 6.06
N TRP A 179 7.93 3.74 5.62
CA TRP A 179 8.87 4.09 4.57
C TRP A 179 8.91 3.00 3.52
N ARG A 180 9.10 3.40 2.27
CA ARG A 180 9.31 2.48 1.15
C ARG A 180 10.50 2.92 0.31
N ASN A 181 11.44 1.99 0.11
CA ASN A 181 12.58 2.21 -0.77
C ASN A 181 12.16 1.98 -2.22
N ARG A 182 11.98 3.07 -2.98
CA ARG A 182 11.70 3.03 -4.42
C ARG A 182 12.97 3.17 -5.27
N SER A 183 14.14 3.26 -4.66
CA SER A 183 15.43 3.31 -5.35
C SER A 183 15.92 1.92 -5.75
N LYS A 184 17.01 1.88 -6.52
CA LYS A 184 17.67 0.63 -6.92
C LYS A 184 18.80 0.21 -5.97
N GLN A 185 18.97 0.93 -4.86
CA GLN A 185 20.05 0.74 -3.90
C GLN A 185 19.47 0.48 -2.51
N ARG A 186 20.24 -0.24 -1.68
CA ARG A 186 19.96 -0.38 -0.25
C ARG A 186 20.01 0.97 0.43
N VAL A 187 19.06 1.24 1.31
CA VAL A 187 19.03 2.45 2.14
C VAL A 187 18.97 2.09 3.62
N ILE A 188 19.51 2.97 4.47
CA ILE A 188 19.43 2.84 5.92
C ILE A 188 18.68 4.06 6.45
N ILE A 189 17.61 3.83 7.21
CA ILE A 189 16.80 4.87 7.85
C ILE A 189 17.15 4.89 9.32
N THR A 190 17.48 6.06 9.85
CA THR A 190 17.66 6.28 11.28
C THR A 190 16.53 7.15 11.79
N LEU A 191 15.69 6.61 12.69
CA LEU A 191 14.61 7.32 13.39
C LEU A 191 15.04 7.64 14.81
N GLN A 192 14.75 8.85 15.26
CA GLN A 192 14.85 9.33 16.64
C GLN A 192 13.49 9.89 17.07
N THR A 193 13.03 9.49 18.23
CA THR A 193 11.77 9.98 18.84
C THR A 193 11.99 10.36 20.28
#